data_31296175ca80db2c42dee932ff69d684
#
_entry.id   31296175ca80db2c42dee932ff69d684
#
_cell.length_a   1.000
_cell.length_b   1.000
_cell.length_c   1.000
_cell.angle_alpha   90.00
_cell.angle_beta   90.00
_cell.angle_gamma   90.00
#
_symmetry.space_group_name_H-M   'P 1'
#
loop_
_entity.id
_entity.type
_entity.pdbx_description
1 polymer ?
#
loop_
_entity_poly.entity_id
_entity_poly.type
_entity_poly.pdbx_seq_one_letter_code
_entity_poly.pdbx_strand_id
1 'polypeptide(L)'
;MKNIVKKLFKHLGKTNNYNGGFSMVNQPCFDKNGNFIGWFSRSMATAIFVFCRDKQGNLYVLASERGNGAADFQGYWNCPCGYLDFNETTKQCAIRELEEETGVGVDESIVKFINYEDDPITANHQNVTFRFGVNITDNTIECLTFSKKHNEKNEVGEIAWIPIKDIDKYQWAFNHKTRIIEIGRELQLI
;
A
#
# COMPACT_ATOMS: atom_id res chain seq x y z
N MET A 1 2.83 -8.92 -25.06
CA MET A 1 1.98 -8.30 -24.04
C MET A 1 1.34 -6.98 -24.47
N LYS A 2 2.08 -5.97 -24.99
CA LYS A 2 1.50 -4.68 -25.40
C LYS A 2 0.33 -4.73 -26.40
N ASN A 3 0.28 -5.73 -27.29
CA ASN A 3 -0.79 -5.85 -28.28
C ASN A 3 -2.08 -6.51 -27.75
N ILE A 4 -1.98 -7.31 -26.69
CA ILE A 4 -3.15 -7.95 -26.06
C ILE A 4 -3.93 -6.92 -25.26
N VAL A 5 -3.22 -6.08 -24.51
CA VAL A 5 -3.83 -4.99 -23.72
C VAL A 5 -4.56 -4.01 -24.63
N LYS A 6 -3.95 -3.57 -25.75
CA LYS A 6 -4.62 -2.69 -26.73
C LYS A 6 -5.86 -3.32 -27.36
N LYS A 7 -5.90 -4.63 -27.54
CA LYS A 7 -7.05 -5.34 -28.10
C LYS A 7 -8.19 -5.49 -27.07
N LEU A 8 -7.83 -5.66 -25.79
CA LEU A 8 -8.79 -5.69 -24.69
C LEU A 8 -9.54 -4.34 -24.56
N PHE A 9 -8.80 -3.23 -24.58
CA PHE A 9 -9.39 -1.88 -24.48
C PHE A 9 -10.29 -1.51 -25.67
N LYS A 10 -10.15 -2.13 -26.82
CA LYS A 10 -10.98 -1.85 -28.00
C LYS A 10 -12.38 -2.47 -27.95
N HIS A 11 -12.60 -3.43 -27.01
CA HIS A 11 -13.91 -4.10 -26.80
C HIS A 11 -14.58 -3.69 -25.48
N LEU A 12 -13.91 -2.91 -24.64
CA LEU A 12 -14.49 -2.35 -23.42
C LEU A 12 -15.43 -1.22 -23.84
N GLY A 13 -16.72 -1.49 -23.75
CA GLY A 13 -17.79 -0.60 -24.17
C GLY A 13 -17.73 0.78 -23.49
N LYS A 14 -18.45 1.70 -24.04
CA LYS A 14 -18.59 3.14 -23.78
C LYS A 14 -18.07 3.61 -22.42
N THR A 15 -16.95 4.34 -22.45
CA THR A 15 -16.47 5.12 -21.30
C THR A 15 -17.39 6.32 -21.06
N ASN A 16 -17.96 6.42 -19.87
CA ASN A 16 -18.57 7.66 -19.43
C ASN A 16 -17.51 8.52 -18.75
N ASN A 17 -17.30 9.74 -19.24
CA ASN A 17 -16.45 10.70 -18.59
C ASN A 17 -17.12 11.23 -17.32
N TYR A 18 -16.55 10.92 -16.16
CA TYR A 18 -16.91 11.54 -14.90
C TYR A 18 -15.77 12.49 -14.52
N ASN A 19 -16.03 13.81 -14.53
CA ASN A 19 -15.07 14.86 -14.14
C ASN A 19 -13.65 14.72 -14.72
N GLY A 20 -13.52 14.29 -15.98
CA GLY A 20 -12.22 14.16 -16.66
C GLY A 20 -11.51 12.82 -16.44
N GLY A 21 -12.09 11.88 -15.70
CA GLY A 21 -11.57 10.51 -15.50
C GLY A 21 -12.29 9.47 -16.36
N PHE A 22 -11.62 8.33 -16.60
CA PHE A 22 -12.27 7.17 -17.20
C PHE A 22 -13.20 6.51 -16.19
N SER A 23 -14.50 6.43 -16.50
CA SER A 23 -15.41 5.57 -15.76
C SER A 23 -15.60 4.27 -16.54
N MET A 24 -15.18 3.15 -15.98
CA MET A 24 -15.43 1.82 -16.52
C MET A 24 -16.41 1.08 -15.63
N VAL A 25 -17.40 0.43 -16.24
CA VAL A 25 -18.24 -0.52 -15.53
C VAL A 25 -17.52 -1.86 -15.41
N ASN A 26 -17.83 -2.64 -14.38
CA ASN A 26 -17.32 -3.99 -14.23
C ASN A 26 -17.63 -4.83 -15.48
N GLN A 27 -16.65 -5.58 -15.96
CA GLN A 27 -16.74 -6.42 -17.14
C GLN A 27 -16.47 -7.87 -16.80
N PRO A 28 -17.28 -8.84 -17.28
CA PRO A 28 -16.93 -10.24 -17.14
C PRO A 28 -15.70 -10.57 -18.02
N CYS A 29 -14.80 -11.36 -17.48
CA CYS A 29 -13.62 -11.86 -18.17
C CYS A 29 -13.80 -13.34 -18.51
N PHE A 30 -13.34 -13.74 -19.72
CA PHE A 30 -13.45 -15.11 -20.21
C PHE A 30 -12.07 -15.58 -20.71
N ASP A 31 -11.81 -16.88 -20.59
CA ASP A 31 -10.64 -17.52 -21.19
C ASP A 31 -10.77 -17.60 -22.72
N LYS A 32 -9.72 -18.14 -23.38
CA LYS A 32 -9.71 -18.32 -24.83
C LYS A 32 -10.75 -19.30 -25.36
N ASN A 33 -11.35 -20.12 -24.50
CA ASN A 33 -12.39 -21.11 -24.84
C ASN A 33 -13.80 -20.57 -24.52
N GLY A 34 -13.92 -19.34 -24.00
CA GLY A 34 -15.19 -18.73 -23.63
C GLY A 34 -15.69 -19.06 -22.22
N ASN A 35 -14.88 -19.73 -21.38
CA ASN A 35 -15.23 -20.00 -19.99
C ASN A 35 -15.05 -18.74 -19.15
N PHE A 36 -16.03 -18.46 -18.29
CA PHE A 36 -15.96 -17.34 -17.35
C PHE A 36 -14.81 -17.56 -16.33
N ILE A 37 -13.94 -16.55 -16.16
CA ILE A 37 -12.79 -16.60 -15.25
C ILE A 37 -12.84 -15.54 -14.14
N GLY A 38 -13.68 -14.52 -14.27
CA GLY A 38 -13.79 -13.47 -13.26
C GLY A 38 -14.33 -12.16 -13.80
N TRP A 39 -14.13 -11.10 -13.02
CA TRP A 39 -14.56 -9.75 -13.36
C TRP A 39 -13.35 -8.82 -13.48
N PHE A 40 -13.34 -7.97 -14.49
CA PHE A 40 -12.48 -6.79 -14.51
C PHE A 40 -13.17 -5.70 -13.69
N SER A 41 -12.56 -5.31 -12.59
CA SER A 41 -13.12 -4.39 -11.61
C SER A 41 -12.04 -3.46 -11.05
N ARG A 42 -12.41 -2.63 -10.07
CA ARG A 42 -11.45 -1.81 -9.32
C ARG A 42 -10.45 -2.72 -8.57
N SER A 43 -9.20 -2.29 -8.52
CA SER A 43 -8.17 -3.00 -7.76
C SER A 43 -8.40 -2.86 -6.26
N MET A 44 -8.00 -3.87 -5.51
CA MET A 44 -7.88 -3.80 -4.05
C MET A 44 -6.41 -3.70 -3.69
N ALA A 45 -6.10 -2.83 -2.74
CA ALA A 45 -4.76 -2.61 -2.21
C ALA A 45 -4.80 -2.58 -0.68
N THR A 46 -3.64 -2.74 -0.07
CA THR A 46 -3.46 -2.61 1.37
C THR A 46 -2.34 -1.63 1.67
N ALA A 47 -2.41 -0.96 2.82
CA ALA A 47 -1.32 -0.19 3.38
C ALA A 47 -1.21 -0.50 4.88
N ILE A 48 0.01 -0.69 5.37
CA ILE A 48 0.28 -1.00 6.77
C ILE A 48 1.16 0.08 7.40
N PHE A 49 0.72 0.59 8.53
CA PHE A 49 1.36 1.67 9.27
C PHE A 49 1.94 1.10 10.56
N VAL A 50 3.25 0.91 10.58
CA VAL A 50 3.95 0.25 11.69
C VAL A 50 4.64 1.29 12.54
N PHE A 51 4.28 1.35 13.81
CA PHE A 51 4.86 2.24 14.80
C PHE A 51 5.73 1.46 15.77
N CYS A 52 6.81 2.08 16.19
CA CYS A 52 7.72 1.55 17.20
C CYS A 52 8.38 2.69 17.96
N ARG A 53 8.88 2.43 19.17
CA ARG A 53 9.61 3.42 19.95
C ARG A 53 11.10 3.10 19.97
N ASP A 54 11.93 4.15 20.14
CA ASP A 54 13.33 3.98 20.51
C ASP A 54 13.48 3.70 22.02
N LYS A 55 14.69 3.44 22.45
CA LYS A 55 15.03 3.24 23.88
C LYS A 55 14.74 4.44 24.76
N GLN A 56 14.61 5.64 24.18
CA GLN A 56 14.26 6.88 24.88
C GLN A 56 12.75 7.12 24.91
N GLY A 57 11.94 6.27 24.27
CA GLY A 57 10.49 6.36 24.21
C GLY A 57 9.97 7.26 23.09
N ASN A 58 10.81 7.82 22.22
CA ASN A 58 10.34 8.57 21.07
C ASN A 58 9.62 7.66 20.07
N LEU A 59 8.56 8.15 19.46
CA LEU A 59 7.74 7.39 18.51
C LEU A 59 8.23 7.59 17.08
N TYR A 60 8.30 6.48 16.36
CA TYR A 60 8.68 6.40 14.96
C TYR A 60 7.62 5.66 14.14
N VAL A 61 7.60 5.91 12.85
CA VAL A 61 6.87 5.12 11.85
C VAL A 61 7.84 4.51 10.86
N LEU A 62 7.60 3.26 10.48
CA LEU A 62 8.35 2.58 9.43
C LEU A 62 7.91 3.08 8.06
N ALA A 63 8.86 3.45 7.22
CA ALA A 63 8.61 3.89 5.87
C ALA A 63 9.74 3.50 4.93
N SER A 64 9.44 3.49 3.65
CA SER A 64 10.40 3.29 2.57
C SER A 64 10.32 4.44 1.55
N GLU A 65 11.46 4.78 0.95
CA GLU A 65 11.50 5.65 -0.21
C GLU A 65 11.10 4.85 -1.46
N ARG A 66 10.26 5.41 -2.30
CA ARG A 66 9.87 4.80 -3.57
C ARG A 66 11.02 4.89 -4.57
N GLY A 67 11.55 3.74 -4.92
CA GLY A 67 12.73 3.62 -5.79
C GLY A 67 12.44 3.96 -7.26
N ASN A 68 13.49 3.94 -8.06
CA ASN A 68 13.42 4.26 -9.49
C ASN A 68 12.58 3.27 -10.32
N GLY A 69 12.31 2.09 -9.80
CA GLY A 69 11.45 1.07 -10.41
C GLY A 69 9.96 1.25 -10.09
N ALA A 70 9.63 2.10 -9.12
CA ALA A 70 8.24 2.38 -8.78
C ALA A 70 7.50 3.06 -9.95
N ALA A 71 6.23 2.72 -10.12
CA ALA A 71 5.43 3.22 -11.23
C ALA A 71 5.12 4.73 -11.13
N ASP A 72 5.10 5.26 -9.90
CA ASP A 72 4.77 6.65 -9.58
C ASP A 72 5.48 7.10 -8.30
N PHE A 73 5.45 8.41 -8.01
CA PHE A 73 6.02 9.03 -6.80
C PHE A 73 7.47 8.62 -6.48
N GLN A 74 8.32 8.39 -7.48
CA GLN A 74 9.74 8.05 -7.28
C GLN A 74 10.43 9.12 -6.41
N GLY A 75 11.20 8.69 -5.40
CA GLY A 75 11.86 9.57 -4.44
C GLY A 75 10.96 10.06 -3.29
N TYR A 76 9.66 9.72 -3.30
CA TYR A 76 8.75 10.00 -2.19
C TYR A 76 8.74 8.86 -1.18
N TRP A 77 8.42 9.17 0.05
CA TRP A 77 8.28 8.20 1.13
C TRP A 77 6.86 7.64 1.21
N ASN A 78 6.73 6.38 1.54
CA ASN A 78 5.46 5.72 1.80
C ASN A 78 5.58 4.69 2.93
N CYS A 79 4.48 4.39 3.59
CA CYS A 79 4.38 3.18 4.40
C CYS A 79 4.19 1.96 3.48
N PRO A 80 4.62 0.76 3.88
CA PRO A 80 4.51 -0.44 3.06
C PRO A 80 3.08 -0.64 2.54
N CYS A 81 2.96 -0.90 1.23
CA CYS A 81 1.67 -1.02 0.58
C CYS A 81 1.78 -1.70 -0.79
N GLY A 82 0.77 -2.48 -1.12
CA GLY A 82 0.68 -3.12 -2.43
C GLY A 82 -0.70 -3.69 -2.73
N TYR A 83 -0.79 -4.39 -3.84
CA TYR A 83 -2.04 -4.95 -4.32
C TYR A 83 -2.30 -6.33 -3.73
N LEU A 84 -3.60 -6.60 -3.51
CA LEU A 84 -4.08 -7.90 -3.04
C LEU A 84 -3.86 -8.96 -4.12
N ASP A 85 -3.16 -10.01 -3.77
CA ASP A 85 -2.96 -11.19 -4.61
C ASP A 85 -4.09 -12.20 -4.45
N PHE A 86 -4.14 -13.18 -5.37
CA PHE A 86 -5.09 -14.29 -5.27
C PHE A 86 -4.74 -15.18 -4.07
N ASN A 87 -5.79 -15.69 -3.40
CA ASN A 87 -5.70 -16.62 -2.27
C ASN A 87 -5.10 -16.05 -0.98
N GLU A 88 -5.06 -14.73 -0.81
CA GLU A 88 -4.71 -14.09 0.46
C GLU A 88 -5.84 -13.17 0.96
N THR A 89 -5.90 -12.96 2.26
CA THR A 89 -6.76 -11.94 2.87
C THR A 89 -6.08 -10.58 2.81
N THR A 90 -6.84 -9.49 2.96
CA THR A 90 -6.27 -8.13 3.00
C THR A 90 -5.25 -7.96 4.13
N LYS A 91 -5.43 -8.64 5.27
CA LYS A 91 -4.46 -8.61 6.38
C LYS A 91 -3.18 -9.36 6.02
N GLN A 92 -3.29 -10.54 5.39
CA GLN A 92 -2.12 -11.29 4.90
C GLN A 92 -1.34 -10.51 3.84
N CYS A 93 -2.04 -9.87 2.90
CA CYS A 93 -1.43 -8.96 1.95
C CYS A 93 -0.61 -7.85 2.63
N ALA A 94 -1.20 -7.16 3.63
CA ALA A 94 -0.52 -6.09 4.35
C ALA A 94 0.75 -6.58 5.07
N ILE A 95 0.74 -7.79 5.65
CA ILE A 95 1.90 -8.41 6.31
C ILE A 95 2.95 -8.81 5.26
N ARG A 96 2.55 -9.41 4.14
CA ARG A 96 3.44 -9.79 3.04
C ARG A 96 4.18 -8.58 2.48
N GLU A 97 3.44 -7.51 2.14
CA GLU A 97 4.03 -6.27 1.62
C GLU A 97 5.01 -5.64 2.63
N LEU A 98 4.67 -5.65 3.92
CA LEU A 98 5.59 -5.19 4.97
C LEU A 98 6.91 -5.98 4.94
N GLU A 99 6.81 -7.31 4.89
CA GLU A 99 8.00 -8.18 4.89
C GLU A 99 8.80 -8.05 3.59
N GLU A 100 8.14 -7.99 2.44
CA GLU A 100 8.77 -7.87 1.13
C GLU A 100 9.51 -6.54 0.98
N GLU A 101 8.86 -5.42 1.32
CA GLU A 101 9.43 -4.08 1.17
C GLU A 101 10.49 -3.74 2.22
N THR A 102 10.36 -4.26 3.46
CA THR A 102 11.20 -3.81 4.57
C THR A 102 11.99 -4.92 5.28
N GLY A 103 11.57 -6.16 5.14
CA GLY A 103 12.10 -7.29 5.90
C GLY A 103 11.64 -7.36 7.35
N VAL A 104 10.76 -6.47 7.78
CA VAL A 104 10.19 -6.48 9.15
C VAL A 104 8.99 -7.41 9.17
N GLY A 105 9.08 -8.49 9.97
CA GLY A 105 7.98 -9.39 10.26
C GLY A 105 7.21 -8.95 11.50
N VAL A 106 5.90 -9.15 11.50
CA VAL A 106 5.03 -8.90 12.65
C VAL A 106 4.07 -10.07 12.86
N ASP A 107 3.70 -10.32 14.11
CA ASP A 107 2.65 -11.30 14.41
C ASP A 107 1.28 -10.77 13.95
N GLU A 108 0.50 -11.61 13.27
CA GLU A 108 -0.81 -11.24 12.74
C GLU A 108 -1.78 -10.77 13.85
N SER A 109 -1.61 -11.23 15.09
CA SER A 109 -2.46 -10.87 16.22
C SER A 109 -2.38 -9.42 16.64
N ILE A 110 -1.22 -8.75 16.38
CA ILE A 110 -1.04 -7.32 16.70
C ILE A 110 -1.44 -6.41 15.54
N VAL A 111 -1.72 -6.96 14.34
CA VAL A 111 -2.15 -6.19 13.17
C VAL A 111 -3.63 -5.86 13.27
N LYS A 112 -3.95 -4.57 13.43
CA LYS A 112 -5.32 -4.06 13.58
C LYS A 112 -5.82 -3.50 12.26
N PHE A 113 -7.00 -3.92 11.82
CA PHE A 113 -7.72 -3.22 10.77
C PHE A 113 -8.19 -1.86 11.31
N ILE A 114 -7.93 -0.80 10.58
CA ILE A 114 -8.31 0.56 10.94
C ILE A 114 -9.53 1.00 10.13
N ASN A 115 -9.37 1.14 8.82
CA ASN A 115 -10.43 1.57 7.91
C ASN A 115 -10.08 1.19 6.46
N TYR A 116 -10.93 1.62 5.54
CA TYR A 116 -10.66 1.55 4.11
C TYR A 116 -10.98 2.89 3.44
N GLU A 117 -10.39 3.10 2.28
CA GLU A 117 -10.68 4.22 1.38
C GLU A 117 -11.22 3.66 0.06
N ASP A 118 -12.41 4.06 -0.31
CA ASP A 118 -13.07 3.62 -1.54
C ASP A 118 -13.54 4.76 -2.44
N ASP A 119 -13.34 6.02 -2.01
CA ASP A 119 -13.68 7.18 -2.81
C ASP A 119 -12.71 7.31 -4.00
N PRO A 120 -13.18 7.12 -5.23
CA PRO A 120 -12.33 7.20 -6.41
C PRO A 120 -11.80 8.61 -6.69
N ILE A 121 -12.40 9.65 -6.11
CA ILE A 121 -12.01 11.04 -6.30
C ILE A 121 -10.87 11.38 -5.34
N THR A 122 -11.02 11.04 -4.06
CA THR A 122 -10.04 11.32 -3.02
C THR A 122 -8.79 10.45 -3.17
N ALA A 123 -8.97 9.14 -3.49
CA ALA A 123 -7.88 8.19 -3.61
C ALA A 123 -7.01 8.39 -4.87
N ASN A 124 -7.52 9.09 -5.88
CA ASN A 124 -6.86 9.41 -7.16
C ASN A 124 -6.41 8.19 -8.02
N HIS A 125 -6.61 6.95 -7.55
CA HIS A 125 -6.13 5.74 -8.23
C HIS A 125 -7.21 4.69 -8.52
N GLN A 126 -8.48 4.99 -8.29
CA GLN A 126 -9.57 4.02 -8.48
C GLN A 126 -9.43 2.73 -7.67
N ASN A 127 -8.52 2.66 -6.69
CA ASN A 127 -8.35 1.51 -5.81
C ASN A 127 -9.34 1.58 -4.64
N VAL A 128 -9.61 0.40 -4.06
CA VAL A 128 -10.12 0.29 -2.69
C VAL A 128 -8.94 -0.09 -1.82
N THR A 129 -8.54 0.79 -0.91
CA THR A 129 -7.35 0.59 -0.08
C THR A 129 -7.73 0.30 1.37
N PHE A 130 -7.38 -0.88 1.86
CA PHE A 130 -7.54 -1.28 3.26
C PHE A 130 -6.33 -0.85 4.07
N ARG A 131 -6.55 -0.21 5.24
CA ARG A 131 -5.47 0.30 6.09
C ARG A 131 -5.40 -0.47 7.38
N PHE A 132 -4.17 -0.86 7.72
CA PHE A 132 -3.84 -1.59 8.94
C PHE A 132 -2.85 -0.79 9.77
N GLY A 133 -2.95 -0.93 11.09
CA GLY A 133 -2.05 -0.30 12.05
C GLY A 133 -1.39 -1.34 12.95
N VAL A 134 -0.13 -1.12 13.27
CA VAL A 134 0.67 -1.96 14.17
C VAL A 134 1.43 -1.07 15.14
N ASN A 135 1.42 -1.43 16.42
CA ASN A 135 2.31 -0.86 17.42
C ASN A 135 3.22 -1.97 17.97
N ILE A 136 4.50 -1.92 17.63
CA ILE A 136 5.49 -2.87 18.16
C ILE A 136 5.89 -2.40 19.56
N THR A 137 5.64 -3.23 20.57
CA THR A 137 5.85 -2.92 21.99
C THR A 137 6.88 -3.81 22.68
N ASP A 138 7.20 -4.96 22.11
CA ASP A 138 8.13 -5.96 22.61
C ASP A 138 9.57 -5.75 22.13
N ASN A 139 9.78 -4.75 21.25
CA ASN A 139 11.05 -4.37 20.67
C ASN A 139 11.19 -2.86 20.58
N THR A 140 12.42 -2.41 20.31
CA THR A 140 12.73 -1.01 19.96
C THR A 140 13.32 -0.95 18.56
N ILE A 141 13.31 0.25 17.94
CA ILE A 141 13.80 0.42 16.56
C ILE A 141 15.24 -0.04 16.37
N GLU A 142 16.08 0.03 17.43
CA GLU A 142 17.49 -0.38 17.37
C GLU A 142 17.67 -1.90 17.28
N CYS A 143 16.62 -2.68 17.60
CA CYS A 143 16.64 -4.14 17.53
C CYS A 143 16.07 -4.67 16.20
N LEU A 144 15.46 -3.81 15.40
CA LEU A 144 14.80 -4.17 14.14
C LEU A 144 15.72 -3.86 12.96
N THR A 145 16.02 -4.87 12.16
CA THR A 145 16.89 -4.75 10.99
C THR A 145 16.07 -4.82 9.71
N PHE A 146 16.50 -4.09 8.71
CA PHE A 146 15.85 -4.06 7.40
C PHE A 146 16.51 -5.03 6.42
N SER A 147 15.69 -5.59 5.53
CA SER A 147 16.19 -6.31 4.37
C SER A 147 15.24 -6.10 3.18
N LYS A 148 15.81 -5.90 2.01
CA LYS A 148 15.06 -5.75 0.75
C LYS A 148 15.01 -7.10 0.05
N LYS A 149 14.22 -8.05 0.54
CA LYS A 149 14.21 -9.42 0.04
C LYS A 149 13.71 -9.57 -1.41
N HIS A 150 12.78 -8.71 -1.83
CA HIS A 150 12.09 -8.81 -3.12
C HIS A 150 12.13 -7.51 -3.93
N ASN A 151 13.28 -6.82 -3.92
CA ASN A 151 13.44 -5.55 -4.64
C ASN A 151 14.06 -5.71 -6.04
N GLU A 152 13.69 -6.77 -6.75
CA GLU A 152 14.24 -7.07 -8.09
C GLU A 152 14.01 -5.96 -9.11
N LYS A 153 12.91 -5.20 -8.94
CA LYS A 153 12.55 -4.08 -9.82
C LYS A 153 13.04 -2.72 -9.34
N ASN A 154 13.79 -2.66 -8.24
CA ASN A 154 14.18 -1.42 -7.58
C ASN A 154 12.98 -0.51 -7.21
N GLU A 155 11.87 -1.10 -6.81
CA GLU A 155 10.66 -0.38 -6.40
C GLU A 155 10.82 0.28 -5.02
N VAL A 156 11.70 -0.26 -4.17
CA VAL A 156 12.03 0.26 -2.83
C VAL A 156 13.44 0.84 -2.82
N GLY A 157 13.55 2.11 -2.46
CA GLY A 157 14.79 2.83 -2.22
C GLY A 157 15.33 2.64 -0.79
N GLU A 158 15.48 3.72 -0.03
CA GLU A 158 15.85 3.68 1.38
C GLU A 158 14.71 3.15 2.26
N ILE A 159 15.04 2.49 3.38
CA ILE A 159 14.07 2.08 4.41
C ILE A 159 14.49 2.73 5.71
N ALA A 160 13.58 3.37 6.42
CA ALA A 160 13.90 4.07 7.65
C ALA A 160 12.76 4.04 8.67
N TRP A 161 13.16 4.12 9.94
CA TRP A 161 12.30 4.57 11.02
C TRP A 161 12.28 6.09 11.04
N ILE A 162 11.16 6.71 10.68
CA ILE A 162 11.00 8.16 10.63
C ILE A 162 10.39 8.64 11.94
N PRO A 163 11.07 9.53 12.71
CA PRO A 163 10.49 10.10 13.92
C PRO A 163 9.19 10.85 13.60
N ILE A 164 8.14 10.63 14.36
CA ILE A 164 6.86 11.33 14.15
C ILE A 164 7.00 12.85 14.22
N LYS A 165 7.88 13.36 15.08
CA LYS A 165 8.19 14.80 15.16
C LYS A 165 8.83 15.39 13.90
N ASP A 166 9.40 14.55 13.05
CA ASP A 166 10.15 14.96 11.86
C ASP A 166 9.40 14.64 10.55
N ILE A 167 8.17 14.13 10.63
CA ILE A 167 7.36 13.68 9.49
C ILE A 167 7.19 14.75 8.41
N ASP A 168 7.21 16.04 8.81
CA ASP A 168 7.07 17.19 7.91
C ASP A 168 8.32 17.45 7.05
N LYS A 169 9.45 16.84 7.38
CA LYS A 169 10.70 16.98 6.62
C LYS A 169 10.75 16.11 5.36
N TYR A 170 9.80 15.17 5.23
CA TYR A 170 9.75 14.18 4.16
C TYR A 170 8.63 14.48 3.18
N GLN A 171 8.85 14.14 1.90
CA GLN A 171 7.81 14.17 0.88
C GLN A 171 7.10 12.81 0.85
N TRP A 172 5.79 12.81 1.06
CA TRP A 172 5.01 11.59 1.19
C TRP A 172 4.14 11.33 -0.03
N ALA A 173 4.14 10.09 -0.50
CA ALA A 173 3.20 9.59 -1.51
C ALA A 173 1.83 9.25 -0.88
N PHE A 174 0.78 9.18 -1.69
CA PHE A 174 -0.55 8.62 -1.38
C PHE A 174 -1.24 9.24 -0.15
N ASN A 175 -0.91 10.48 0.22
CA ASN A 175 -1.40 11.11 1.46
C ASN A 175 -0.99 10.34 2.75
N HIS A 176 0.05 9.50 2.70
CA HIS A 176 0.46 8.67 3.83
C HIS A 176 0.83 9.51 5.06
N LYS A 177 1.37 10.72 4.90
CA LYS A 177 1.61 11.65 6.03
C LYS A 177 0.34 11.88 6.86
N THR A 178 -0.77 12.23 6.22
CA THR A 178 -2.06 12.44 6.90
C THR A 178 -2.52 11.15 7.58
N ARG A 179 -2.38 10.01 6.88
CA ARG A 179 -2.81 8.70 7.39
C ARG A 179 -1.97 8.22 8.57
N ILE A 180 -0.67 8.51 8.61
CA ILE A 180 0.19 8.23 9.77
C ILE A 180 -0.35 8.91 11.03
N ILE A 181 -0.71 10.18 10.93
CA ILE A 181 -1.25 10.94 12.08
C ILE A 181 -2.62 10.39 12.50
N GLU A 182 -3.52 10.13 11.55
CA GLU A 182 -4.85 9.58 11.84
C GLU A 182 -4.75 8.21 12.53
N ILE A 183 -3.95 7.30 11.98
CA ILE A 183 -3.79 5.95 12.52
C ILE A 183 -3.05 5.96 13.85
N GLY A 184 -2.04 6.83 14.01
CA GLY A 184 -1.36 7.01 15.29
C GLY A 184 -2.32 7.46 16.41
N ARG A 185 -3.29 8.31 16.09
CA ARG A 185 -4.36 8.70 17.03
C ARG A 185 -5.32 7.55 17.33
N GLU A 186 -5.75 6.81 16.29
CA GLU A 186 -6.63 5.65 16.44
C GLU A 186 -5.99 4.57 17.32
N LEU A 187 -4.67 4.39 17.21
CA LEU A 187 -3.89 3.50 18.07
C LEU A 187 -3.53 4.10 19.43
N GLN A 188 -3.93 5.34 19.73
CA GLN A 188 -3.62 6.07 20.97
C GLN A 188 -2.11 6.26 21.21
N LEU A 189 -1.35 6.50 20.16
CA LEU A 189 0.11 6.69 20.20
C LEU A 189 0.51 8.17 20.18
N ILE A 190 -0.36 9.02 19.58
CA ILE A 190 -0.16 10.46 19.36
C ILE A 190 -1.31 11.25 19.99
#